data_26266017ec6042c9542f3ee00af10bf8
#
_entry.id   26266017ec6042c9542f3ee00af10bf8
#
_cell.length_a   1.000
_cell.length_b   1.000
_cell.length_c   1.000
_cell.angle_alpha   90.00
_cell.angle_beta   90.00
_cell.angle_gamma   90.00
#
_symmetry.space_group_name_H-M   'P 1'
#
loop_
_entity.id
_entity.type
_entity.pdbx_description
1 polymer ?
#
loop_
_entity_poly.entity_id
_entity_poly.type
_entity_poly.pdbx_seq_one_letter_code
_entity_poly.pdbx_strand_id
1 'polypeptide(L)'
;MGNEFVVTSAYLNLFAGIALLVYWYVFAIFMPYGELSTTLAILVKNRHWVWINVLGVLGALTGLLGQGGIYVIQMTNANWVGSLGFYIAVTGTTFLIGTMLWETVLWPILVKYEESLLDFQGPIYTSKTFLPFFIVAGLIYSAGYVLVGIGIVQAGILPKIAGILLAVGAPTFGLGSMFGKYQVYPRSVGVTLMSIGLIWIGLGMLP
;
A
#
# COMPACT_ATOMS: atom_id res chain seq x y z
N MET A 1 -21.94 -8.02 -18.72
CA MET A 1 -21.12 -6.94 -18.15
C MET A 1 -20.57 -7.28 -16.74
N GLY A 2 -21.32 -7.84 -15.80
CA GLY A 2 -20.82 -8.12 -14.44
C GLY A 2 -19.65 -9.10 -14.37
N ASN A 3 -19.62 -10.13 -15.20
CA ASN A 3 -18.58 -11.16 -15.17
C ASN A 3 -17.22 -10.62 -15.69
N GLU A 4 -17.22 -9.87 -16.78
CA GLU A 4 -15.99 -9.31 -17.36
C GLU A 4 -15.31 -8.30 -16.43
N PHE A 5 -16.10 -7.45 -15.73
CA PHE A 5 -15.58 -6.52 -14.74
C PHE A 5 -14.90 -7.25 -13.57
N VAL A 6 -15.54 -8.31 -13.06
CA VAL A 6 -14.97 -9.12 -11.97
C VAL A 6 -13.68 -9.81 -12.42
N VAL A 7 -13.66 -10.41 -13.60
CA VAL A 7 -12.47 -11.05 -14.18
C VAL A 7 -11.33 -10.05 -14.41
N THR A 8 -11.63 -8.86 -14.94
CA THR A 8 -10.62 -7.80 -15.06
C THR A 8 -10.06 -7.39 -13.71
N SER A 9 -10.94 -7.21 -12.72
CA SER A 9 -10.52 -6.89 -11.35
C SER A 9 -9.70 -8.01 -10.70
N ALA A 10 -9.96 -9.27 -11.06
CA ALA A 10 -9.16 -10.41 -10.63
C ALA A 10 -7.70 -10.28 -11.10
N TYR A 11 -7.50 -10.03 -12.40
CA TYR A 11 -6.15 -9.83 -12.94
C TYR A 11 -5.46 -8.60 -12.35
N LEU A 12 -6.20 -7.51 -12.08
CA LEU A 12 -5.65 -6.32 -11.43
C LEU A 12 -5.18 -6.62 -10.01
N ASN A 13 -5.92 -7.40 -9.22
CA ASN A 13 -5.51 -7.82 -7.89
C ASN A 13 -4.29 -8.76 -7.94
N LEU A 14 -4.25 -9.70 -8.88
CA LEU A 14 -3.09 -10.57 -9.10
C LEU A 14 -1.84 -9.75 -9.41
N PHE A 15 -1.93 -8.84 -10.37
CA PHE A 15 -0.82 -7.97 -10.73
C PHE A 15 -0.40 -7.07 -9.55
N ALA A 16 -1.36 -6.48 -8.83
CA ALA A 16 -1.08 -5.65 -7.66
C ALA A 16 -0.31 -6.41 -6.58
N GLY A 17 -0.74 -7.62 -6.24
CA GLY A 17 -0.05 -8.45 -5.26
C GLY A 17 1.39 -8.77 -5.68
N ILE A 18 1.60 -9.16 -6.94
CA ILE A 18 2.95 -9.45 -7.47
C ILE A 18 3.80 -8.18 -7.50
N ALA A 19 3.26 -7.07 -8.03
CA ALA A 19 4.00 -5.82 -8.18
C ALA A 19 4.41 -5.23 -6.83
N LEU A 20 3.52 -5.24 -5.82
CA LEU A 20 3.82 -4.76 -4.47
C LEU A 20 4.87 -5.63 -3.78
N LEU A 21 4.80 -6.95 -3.96
CA LEU A 21 5.80 -7.87 -3.41
C LEU A 21 7.18 -7.60 -4.03
N VAL A 22 7.25 -7.54 -5.36
CA VAL A 22 8.50 -7.27 -6.09
C VAL A 22 9.02 -5.88 -5.72
N TYR A 23 8.16 -4.84 -5.72
CA TYR A 23 8.51 -3.49 -5.32
C TYR A 23 9.23 -3.48 -3.97
N TRP A 24 8.61 -4.06 -2.96
CA TRP A 24 9.14 -3.96 -1.60
C TRP A 24 10.44 -4.73 -1.41
N TYR A 25 10.55 -5.96 -1.95
CA TYR A 25 11.78 -6.73 -1.80
C TYR A 25 12.93 -6.14 -2.61
N VAL A 26 12.66 -5.62 -3.81
CA VAL A 26 13.67 -4.88 -4.59
C VAL A 26 14.07 -3.61 -3.85
N PHE A 27 13.11 -2.89 -3.27
CA PHE A 27 13.39 -1.73 -2.44
C PHE A 27 14.27 -2.09 -1.23
N ALA A 28 13.92 -3.14 -0.50
CA ALA A 28 14.70 -3.59 0.66
C ALA A 28 16.13 -4.05 0.33
N ILE A 29 16.32 -4.64 -0.87
CA ILE A 29 17.64 -5.10 -1.33
C ILE A 29 18.54 -3.95 -1.78
N PHE A 30 17.99 -3.00 -2.53
CA PHE A 30 18.79 -1.95 -3.17
C PHE A 30 18.91 -0.65 -2.35
N MET A 31 18.09 -0.48 -1.30
CA MET A 31 18.13 0.72 -0.47
C MET A 31 19.01 0.52 0.77
N PRO A 32 19.87 1.49 1.10
CA PRO A 32 20.79 1.41 2.24
C PRO A 32 20.08 1.69 3.57
N TYR A 33 19.13 0.84 3.96
CA TYR A 33 18.36 1.02 5.21
C TYR A 33 19.23 1.07 6.49
N GLY A 34 20.38 0.38 6.48
CA GLY A 34 21.32 0.42 7.61
C GLY A 34 21.88 1.80 7.89
N GLU A 35 21.91 2.67 6.88
CA GLU A 35 22.40 4.04 6.98
C GLU A 35 21.29 5.05 7.34
N LEU A 36 20.03 4.62 7.36
CA LEU A 36 18.86 5.47 7.63
C LEU A 36 18.80 5.83 9.12
N SER A 37 19.53 6.83 9.52
CA SER A 37 19.59 7.29 10.92
C SER A 37 18.92 8.65 11.16
N THR A 38 19.18 9.64 10.30
CA THR A 38 18.72 11.01 10.50
C THR A 38 18.00 11.61 9.29
N THR A 39 18.17 11.03 8.10
CA THR A 39 17.63 11.59 6.86
C THR A 39 17.21 10.51 5.87
N LEU A 40 16.18 10.80 5.06
CA LEU A 40 15.82 9.99 3.90
C LEU A 40 16.67 10.31 2.65
N ALA A 41 17.45 11.38 2.67
CA ALA A 41 18.26 11.79 1.53
C ALA A 41 19.18 10.67 1.01
N ILE A 42 19.72 9.83 1.90
CA ILE A 42 20.55 8.66 1.55
C ILE A 42 19.81 7.65 0.66
N LEU A 43 18.50 7.43 0.90
CA LEU A 43 17.68 6.54 0.09
C LEU A 43 17.34 7.19 -1.25
N VAL A 44 16.94 8.46 -1.21
CA VAL A 44 16.48 9.23 -2.38
C VAL A 44 17.59 9.45 -3.41
N LYS A 45 18.84 9.60 -2.95
CA LYS A 45 20.01 9.70 -3.83
C LYS A 45 20.38 8.40 -4.55
N ASN A 46 19.82 7.27 -4.11
CA ASN A 46 20.09 6.00 -4.76
C ASN A 46 19.54 6.01 -6.19
N ARG A 47 20.38 5.59 -7.17
CA ARG A 47 20.01 5.54 -8.59
C ARG A 47 18.77 4.70 -8.87
N HIS A 48 18.43 3.79 -7.96
CA HIS A 48 17.28 2.90 -8.09
C HIS A 48 15.97 3.48 -7.54
N TRP A 49 16.02 4.62 -6.83
CA TRP A 49 14.89 5.23 -6.15
C TRP A 49 13.65 5.39 -7.06
N VAL A 50 13.83 6.07 -8.20
CA VAL A 50 12.69 6.45 -9.06
C VAL A 50 11.97 5.23 -9.63
N TRP A 51 12.70 4.33 -10.29
CA TRP A 51 12.05 3.21 -10.98
C TRP A 51 11.42 2.20 -10.01
N ILE A 52 12.02 2.00 -8.82
CA ILE A 52 11.46 1.15 -7.78
C ILE A 52 10.14 1.75 -7.27
N ASN A 53 10.12 3.05 -6.98
CA ASN A 53 8.89 3.71 -6.51
C ASN A 53 7.80 3.75 -7.60
N VAL A 54 8.16 3.90 -8.88
CA VAL A 54 7.21 3.76 -9.99
C VAL A 54 6.54 2.38 -9.98
N LEU A 55 7.31 1.30 -9.75
CA LEU A 55 6.73 -0.05 -9.63
C LEU A 55 5.74 -0.13 -8.44
N GLY A 56 6.07 0.49 -7.30
CA GLY A 56 5.18 0.57 -6.15
C GLY A 56 3.89 1.34 -6.46
N VAL A 57 3.99 2.47 -7.16
CA VAL A 57 2.82 3.26 -7.62
C VAL A 57 1.93 2.42 -8.55
N LEU A 58 2.51 1.69 -9.49
CA LEU A 58 1.75 0.81 -10.41
C LEU A 58 1.04 -0.30 -9.63
N GLY A 59 1.72 -0.92 -8.65
CA GLY A 59 1.11 -1.92 -7.78
C GLY A 59 -0.06 -1.37 -6.95
N ALA A 60 0.11 -0.18 -6.37
CA ALA A 60 -0.95 0.49 -5.61
C ALA A 60 -2.14 0.90 -6.50
N LEU A 61 -1.87 1.43 -7.70
CA LEU A 61 -2.90 1.84 -8.66
C LEU A 61 -3.72 0.65 -9.16
N THR A 62 -3.05 -0.45 -9.53
CA THR A 62 -3.75 -1.65 -9.98
C THR A 62 -4.53 -2.31 -8.84
N GLY A 63 -4.01 -2.29 -7.61
CA GLY A 63 -4.74 -2.71 -6.43
C GLY A 63 -5.99 -1.87 -6.18
N LEU A 64 -5.89 -0.54 -6.31
CA LEU A 64 -7.03 0.37 -6.21
C LEU A 64 -8.13 0.01 -7.22
N LEU A 65 -7.76 -0.20 -8.47
CA LEU A 65 -8.72 -0.57 -9.54
C LEU A 65 -9.31 -1.97 -9.29
N GLY A 66 -8.51 -2.91 -8.79
CA GLY A 66 -8.95 -4.27 -8.45
C GLY A 66 -9.96 -4.34 -7.30
N GLN A 67 -9.97 -3.35 -6.39
CA GLN A 67 -10.93 -3.27 -5.26
C GLN A 67 -12.38 -3.24 -5.74
N GLY A 68 -12.67 -2.70 -6.93
CA GLY A 68 -14.02 -2.66 -7.48
C GLY A 68 -14.66 -4.04 -7.63
N GLY A 69 -13.89 -5.04 -8.08
CA GLY A 69 -14.39 -6.42 -8.18
C GLY A 69 -14.65 -7.07 -6.83
N ILE A 70 -13.79 -6.82 -5.83
CA ILE A 70 -14.00 -7.29 -4.46
C ILE A 70 -15.30 -6.71 -3.91
N TYR A 71 -15.51 -5.40 -4.11
CA TYR A 71 -16.73 -4.70 -3.70
C TYR A 71 -17.99 -5.32 -4.32
N VAL A 72 -18.00 -5.55 -5.63
CA VAL A 72 -19.16 -6.14 -6.35
C VAL A 72 -19.51 -7.52 -5.80
N ILE A 73 -18.50 -8.36 -5.53
CA ILE A 73 -18.72 -9.71 -4.96
C ILE A 73 -19.27 -9.61 -3.52
N GLN A 74 -18.74 -8.71 -2.70
CA GLN A 74 -19.19 -8.55 -1.31
C GLN A 74 -20.65 -8.03 -1.21
N MET A 75 -21.03 -7.16 -2.17
CA MET A 75 -22.39 -6.59 -2.20
C MET A 75 -23.48 -7.63 -2.40
N THR A 76 -23.18 -8.80 -2.98
CA THR A 76 -24.16 -9.88 -3.16
C THR A 76 -24.71 -10.41 -1.83
N ASN A 77 -23.95 -10.27 -0.73
CA ASN A 77 -24.36 -10.70 0.62
C ASN A 77 -24.70 -9.51 1.55
N ALA A 78 -25.04 -8.34 0.98
CA ALA A 78 -25.45 -7.13 1.72
C ALA A 78 -24.51 -6.75 2.89
N ASN A 79 -23.21 -6.96 2.71
CA ASN A 79 -22.20 -6.74 3.75
C ASN A 79 -21.81 -5.25 3.84
N TRP A 80 -22.45 -4.52 4.78
CA TRP A 80 -22.17 -3.11 4.99
C TRP A 80 -20.73 -2.84 5.45
N VAL A 81 -20.09 -3.77 6.18
CA VAL A 81 -18.71 -3.65 6.66
C VAL A 81 -17.74 -3.63 5.47
N GLY A 82 -17.93 -4.58 4.54
CA GLY A 82 -17.14 -4.63 3.31
C GLY A 82 -17.37 -3.40 2.43
N SER A 83 -18.62 -2.89 2.36
CA SER A 83 -18.94 -1.67 1.61
C SER A 83 -18.26 -0.45 2.19
N LEU A 84 -18.35 -0.24 3.50
CA LEU A 84 -17.65 0.85 4.19
C LEU A 84 -16.15 0.73 4.02
N GLY A 85 -15.62 -0.50 4.18
CA GLY A 85 -14.21 -0.82 3.97
C GLY A 85 -13.72 -0.44 2.59
N PHE A 86 -14.52 -0.71 1.55
CA PHE A 86 -14.19 -0.33 0.18
C PHE A 86 -13.98 1.19 0.04
N TYR A 87 -14.93 2.01 0.47
CA TYR A 87 -14.81 3.47 0.34
C TYR A 87 -13.61 4.01 1.12
N ILE A 88 -13.37 3.51 2.34
CA ILE A 88 -12.24 3.92 3.16
C ILE A 88 -10.91 3.44 2.54
N ALA A 89 -10.85 2.21 2.03
CA ALA A 89 -9.65 1.68 1.37
C ALA A 89 -9.32 2.45 0.09
N VAL A 90 -10.32 2.75 -0.75
CA VAL A 90 -10.15 3.58 -1.95
C VAL A 90 -9.59 4.94 -1.59
N THR A 91 -10.17 5.61 -0.60
CA THR A 91 -9.69 6.92 -0.13
C THR A 91 -8.25 6.85 0.39
N GLY A 92 -7.96 5.89 1.26
CA GLY A 92 -6.62 5.71 1.83
C GLY A 92 -5.57 5.35 0.78
N THR A 93 -5.92 4.48 -0.17
CA THR A 93 -5.02 4.11 -1.27
C THR A 93 -4.77 5.29 -2.21
N THR A 94 -5.76 6.12 -2.46
CA THR A 94 -5.60 7.35 -3.26
C THR A 94 -4.61 8.31 -2.59
N PHE A 95 -4.71 8.51 -1.28
CA PHE A 95 -3.73 9.30 -0.53
C PHE A 95 -2.34 8.68 -0.55
N LEU A 96 -2.24 7.36 -0.39
CA LEU A 96 -0.97 6.64 -0.48
C LEU A 96 -0.31 6.83 -1.85
N ILE A 97 -1.06 6.68 -2.94
CA ILE A 97 -0.56 6.92 -4.31
C ILE A 97 -0.07 8.37 -4.45
N GLY A 98 -0.82 9.33 -3.94
CA GLY A 98 -0.41 10.75 -3.94
C GLY A 98 0.92 10.97 -3.23
N THR A 99 1.10 10.39 -2.02
CA THR A 99 2.37 10.47 -1.29
C THR A 99 3.51 9.79 -2.02
N MET A 100 3.29 8.59 -2.57
CA MET A 100 4.30 7.86 -3.35
C MET A 100 4.72 8.62 -4.62
N LEU A 101 3.81 9.32 -5.28
CA LEU A 101 4.13 10.16 -6.44
C LEU A 101 5.02 11.34 -6.02
N TRP A 102 4.72 11.99 -4.90
CA TRP A 102 5.57 13.05 -4.35
C TRP A 102 6.96 12.53 -4.01
N GLU A 103 7.04 11.41 -3.33
CA GLU A 103 8.32 10.78 -2.99
C GLU A 103 9.12 10.40 -4.25
N THR A 104 8.44 9.91 -5.27
CA THR A 104 9.06 9.48 -6.51
C THR A 104 9.62 10.65 -7.32
N VAL A 105 8.87 11.75 -7.43
CA VAL A 105 9.16 12.83 -8.38
C VAL A 105 9.82 14.03 -7.70
N LEU A 106 9.27 14.48 -6.54
CA LEU A 106 9.72 15.73 -5.93
C LEU A 106 10.94 15.52 -5.03
N TRP A 107 11.05 14.44 -4.29
CA TRP A 107 12.17 14.23 -3.38
C TRP A 107 13.52 14.16 -4.08
N PRO A 108 13.70 13.49 -5.24
CA PRO A 108 14.95 13.55 -5.99
C PRO A 108 15.32 14.96 -6.46
N ILE A 109 14.33 15.83 -6.66
CA ILE A 109 14.57 17.23 -7.00
C ILE A 109 15.00 17.98 -5.74
N LEU A 110 14.25 17.87 -4.65
CA LEU A 110 14.53 18.56 -3.39
C LEU A 110 15.93 18.26 -2.86
N VAL A 111 16.34 17.01 -2.87
CA VAL A 111 17.67 16.57 -2.42
C VAL A 111 18.81 17.22 -3.20
N LYS A 112 18.60 17.56 -4.48
CA LYS A 112 19.61 18.26 -5.29
C LYS A 112 19.82 19.72 -4.86
N TYR A 113 18.79 20.36 -4.30
CA TYR A 113 18.85 21.74 -3.86
C TYR A 113 19.24 21.84 -2.39
N GLU A 114 18.65 21.04 -1.52
CA GLU A 114 18.87 21.11 -0.08
C GLU A 114 18.53 19.77 0.58
N GLU A 115 19.56 19.02 0.99
CA GLU A 115 19.40 17.68 1.59
C GLU A 115 18.68 17.71 2.95
N SER A 116 18.91 18.79 3.71
CA SER A 116 18.34 18.94 5.05
C SER A 116 16.80 18.99 5.05
N LEU A 117 16.17 19.23 3.90
CA LEU A 117 14.72 19.17 3.76
C LEU A 117 14.16 17.77 4.07
N LEU A 118 14.93 16.70 3.82
CA LEU A 118 14.55 15.30 4.08
C LEU A 118 15.08 14.77 5.41
N ASP A 119 15.67 15.61 6.25
CA ASP A 119 16.04 15.23 7.62
C ASP A 119 14.79 14.99 8.47
N PHE A 120 14.83 13.99 9.33
CA PHE A 120 13.69 13.70 10.22
C PHE A 120 13.40 14.81 11.23
N GLN A 121 14.37 15.69 11.47
CA GLN A 121 14.20 16.94 12.23
C GLN A 121 14.06 18.16 11.32
N GLY A 122 14.02 17.94 10.01
CA GLY A 122 13.91 19.01 9.02
C GLY A 122 12.49 19.54 8.84
N PRO A 123 12.35 20.61 8.03
CA PRO A 123 11.09 21.36 7.92
C PRO A 123 9.93 20.54 7.35
N ILE A 124 10.19 19.52 6.53
CA ILE A 124 9.12 18.67 5.98
C ILE A 124 8.54 17.79 7.10
N TYR A 125 9.38 17.06 7.85
CA TYR A 125 8.93 16.11 8.87
C TYR A 125 8.45 16.79 10.16
N THR A 126 8.86 18.02 10.42
CA THR A 126 8.35 18.82 11.54
C THR A 126 7.16 19.72 11.15
N SER A 127 6.77 19.71 9.89
CA SER A 127 5.62 20.48 9.39
C SER A 127 4.32 20.08 10.08
N LYS A 128 3.60 21.09 10.58
CA LYS A 128 2.25 20.91 11.16
C LYS A 128 1.20 20.43 10.15
N THR A 129 1.52 20.45 8.87
CA THR A 129 0.61 20.01 7.78
C THR A 129 1.03 18.66 7.22
N PHE A 130 2.29 18.50 6.85
CA PHE A 130 2.77 17.30 6.17
C PHE A 130 2.70 16.04 7.04
N LEU A 131 3.29 16.07 8.23
CA LEU A 131 3.35 14.91 9.10
C LEU A 131 1.96 14.39 9.52
N PRO A 132 1.02 15.25 10.00
CA PRO A 132 -0.33 14.80 10.30
C PRO A 132 -1.07 14.23 9.07
N PHE A 133 -0.92 14.86 7.90
CA PHE A 133 -1.51 14.35 6.66
C PHE A 133 -1.01 12.93 6.35
N PHE A 134 0.30 12.70 6.44
CA PHE A 134 0.92 11.40 6.18
C PHE A 134 0.42 10.32 7.15
N ILE A 135 0.34 10.65 8.44
CA ILE A 135 -0.18 9.74 9.47
C ILE A 135 -1.65 9.41 9.21
N VAL A 136 -2.49 10.41 8.95
CA VAL A 136 -3.92 10.22 8.68
C VAL A 136 -4.14 9.38 7.43
N ALA A 137 -3.37 9.62 6.36
CA ALA A 137 -3.42 8.82 5.14
C ALA A 137 -3.13 7.34 5.41
N GLY A 138 -2.08 7.05 6.20
CA GLY A 138 -1.71 5.70 6.61
C GLY A 138 -2.78 5.02 7.49
N LEU A 139 -3.41 5.76 8.40
CA LEU A 139 -4.50 5.26 9.24
C LEU A 139 -5.75 4.95 8.41
N ILE A 140 -6.15 5.82 7.51
CA ILE A 140 -7.31 5.61 6.61
C ILE A 140 -7.05 4.38 5.73
N TYR A 141 -5.86 4.29 5.12
CA TYR A 141 -5.45 3.12 4.34
C TYR A 141 -5.57 1.83 5.15
N SER A 142 -4.96 1.80 6.33
CA SER A 142 -4.95 0.63 7.21
C SER A 142 -6.37 0.23 7.63
N ALA A 143 -7.17 1.18 8.10
CA ALA A 143 -8.55 0.94 8.51
C ALA A 143 -9.42 0.41 7.36
N GLY A 144 -9.26 0.96 6.16
CA GLY A 144 -9.99 0.52 4.98
C GLY A 144 -9.73 -0.95 4.66
N TYR A 145 -8.46 -1.35 4.60
CA TYR A 145 -8.11 -2.74 4.29
C TYR A 145 -8.47 -3.73 5.41
N VAL A 146 -8.44 -3.30 6.68
CA VAL A 146 -8.98 -4.11 7.78
C VAL A 146 -10.46 -4.39 7.57
N LEU A 147 -11.24 -3.37 7.25
CA LEU A 147 -12.69 -3.52 7.03
C LEU A 147 -13.00 -4.34 5.77
N VAL A 148 -12.24 -4.15 4.68
CA VAL A 148 -12.36 -5.00 3.47
C VAL A 148 -12.09 -6.45 3.82
N GLY A 149 -11.02 -6.74 4.56
CA GLY A 149 -10.68 -8.10 4.97
C GLY A 149 -11.74 -8.73 5.88
N ILE A 150 -12.28 -7.98 6.85
CA ILE A 150 -13.41 -8.41 7.68
C ILE A 150 -14.64 -8.70 6.78
N GLY A 151 -14.92 -7.81 5.84
CA GLY A 151 -16.01 -7.99 4.88
C GLY A 151 -15.89 -9.28 4.07
N ILE A 152 -14.68 -9.60 3.60
CA ILE A 152 -14.39 -10.87 2.88
C ILE A 152 -14.70 -12.08 3.77
N VAL A 153 -14.24 -12.04 5.03
CA VAL A 153 -14.46 -13.14 5.99
C VAL A 153 -15.95 -13.33 6.27
N GLN A 154 -16.70 -12.24 6.44
CA GLN A 154 -18.14 -12.26 6.72
C GLN A 154 -18.97 -12.71 5.51
N ALA A 155 -18.64 -12.21 4.31
CA ALA A 155 -19.33 -12.58 3.08
C ALA A 155 -19.16 -14.07 2.73
N GLY A 156 -17.98 -14.64 3.00
CA GLY A 156 -17.70 -16.06 2.82
C GLY A 156 -17.64 -16.54 1.37
N ILE A 157 -17.63 -15.62 0.39
CA ILE A 157 -17.59 -15.93 -1.05
C ILE A 157 -16.14 -16.07 -1.52
N LEU A 158 -15.29 -15.15 -1.09
CA LEU A 158 -13.84 -15.19 -1.37
C LEU A 158 -13.11 -15.95 -0.25
N PRO A 159 -11.87 -16.42 -0.48
CA PRO A 159 -11.11 -17.17 0.52
C PRO A 159 -10.95 -16.37 1.82
N LYS A 160 -11.49 -16.86 2.93
CA LYS A 160 -11.48 -16.17 4.24
C LYS A 160 -10.05 -15.86 4.71
N ILE A 161 -9.12 -16.79 4.50
CA ILE A 161 -7.72 -16.60 4.88
C ILE A 161 -7.12 -15.41 4.12
N ALA A 162 -7.44 -15.23 2.85
CA ALA A 162 -6.97 -14.09 2.07
C ALA A 162 -7.49 -12.76 2.65
N GLY A 163 -8.73 -12.71 3.12
CA GLY A 163 -9.29 -11.57 3.85
C GLY A 163 -8.51 -11.26 5.14
N ILE A 164 -8.17 -12.30 5.92
CA ILE A 164 -7.37 -12.15 7.15
C ILE A 164 -5.96 -11.63 6.82
N LEU A 165 -5.31 -12.18 5.80
CA LEU A 165 -3.98 -11.74 5.37
C LEU A 165 -3.99 -10.27 4.95
N LEU A 166 -5.03 -9.83 4.27
CA LEU A 166 -5.21 -8.43 3.88
C LEU A 166 -5.42 -7.53 5.09
N ALA A 167 -6.31 -7.93 6.01
CA ALA A 167 -6.63 -7.17 7.22
C ALA A 167 -5.44 -7.01 8.17
N VAL A 168 -4.55 -7.97 8.23
CA VAL A 168 -3.33 -7.90 9.07
C VAL A 168 -2.17 -7.27 8.30
N GLY A 169 -2.00 -7.61 7.03
CA GLY A 169 -0.87 -7.17 6.22
C GLY A 169 -0.85 -5.67 5.97
N ALA A 170 -2.00 -5.08 5.62
CA ALA A 170 -2.05 -3.66 5.29
C ALA A 170 -1.68 -2.73 6.46
N PRO A 171 -2.23 -2.88 7.69
CA PRO A 171 -1.79 -2.06 8.81
C PRO A 171 -0.36 -2.35 9.24
N THR A 172 0.11 -3.60 9.16
CA THR A 172 1.51 -3.95 9.47
C THR A 172 2.47 -3.26 8.50
N PHE A 173 2.12 -3.16 7.22
CA PHE A 173 2.88 -2.39 6.23
C PHE A 173 2.79 -0.89 6.48
N GLY A 174 1.58 -0.35 6.62
CA GLY A 174 1.34 1.10 6.77
C GLY A 174 1.96 1.66 8.05
N LEU A 175 1.74 1.01 9.19
CA LEU A 175 2.28 1.43 10.48
C LEU A 175 3.75 1.03 10.66
N GLY A 176 4.27 0.14 9.81
CA GLY A 176 5.66 -0.31 9.86
C GLY A 176 6.68 0.84 9.73
N SER A 177 6.32 1.93 9.04
CA SER A 177 7.15 3.14 8.92
C SER A 177 7.45 3.81 10.27
N MET A 178 6.63 3.59 11.31
CA MET A 178 6.83 4.16 12.65
C MET A 178 8.02 3.52 13.41
N PHE A 179 8.56 2.41 12.91
CA PHE A 179 9.71 1.72 13.53
C PHE A 179 11.09 2.29 13.14
N GLY A 180 11.13 3.46 12.50
CA GLY A 180 12.37 4.16 12.15
C GLY A 180 13.33 3.26 11.35
N LYS A 181 14.58 3.11 11.79
CA LYS A 181 15.58 2.27 11.10
C LYS A 181 15.22 0.77 10.99
N TYR A 182 14.33 0.29 11.82
CA TYR A 182 13.86 -1.11 11.79
C TYR A 182 12.62 -1.32 10.91
N GLN A 183 12.10 -0.28 10.27
CA GLN A 183 10.86 -0.31 9.49
C GLN A 183 10.85 -1.38 8.37
N VAL A 184 12.02 -1.79 7.88
CA VAL A 184 12.13 -2.81 6.84
C VAL A 184 11.49 -4.14 7.27
N TYR A 185 11.63 -4.54 8.54
CA TYR A 185 11.10 -5.82 9.02
C TYR A 185 9.57 -5.87 9.06
N PRO A 186 8.87 -5.00 9.82
CA PRO A 186 7.41 -5.04 9.86
C PRO A 186 6.81 -4.76 8.47
N ARG A 187 7.38 -3.86 7.68
CA ARG A 187 6.90 -3.59 6.33
C ARG A 187 7.07 -4.78 5.39
N SER A 188 8.16 -5.55 5.50
CA SER A 188 8.35 -6.79 4.72
C SER A 188 7.31 -7.84 5.08
N VAL A 189 7.03 -8.03 6.37
CA VAL A 189 5.97 -8.93 6.81
C VAL A 189 4.61 -8.45 6.29
N GLY A 190 4.30 -7.17 6.51
CA GLY A 190 3.03 -6.58 6.11
C GLY A 190 2.76 -6.68 4.61
N VAL A 191 3.74 -6.29 3.77
CA VAL A 191 3.58 -6.38 2.32
C VAL A 191 3.46 -7.82 1.83
N THR A 192 4.21 -8.75 2.44
CA THR A 192 4.11 -10.17 2.07
C THR A 192 2.71 -10.72 2.34
N LEU A 193 2.17 -10.48 3.55
CA LEU A 193 0.83 -10.91 3.91
C LEU A 193 -0.23 -10.28 2.98
N MET A 194 -0.15 -8.97 2.79
CA MET A 194 -1.08 -8.24 1.92
C MET A 194 -1.01 -8.73 0.47
N SER A 195 0.18 -8.93 -0.08
CA SER A 195 0.39 -9.39 -1.46
C SER A 195 -0.14 -10.80 -1.67
N ILE A 196 0.13 -11.73 -0.75
CA ILE A 196 -0.44 -13.09 -0.79
C ILE A 196 -1.97 -13.00 -0.72
N GLY A 197 -2.50 -12.15 0.15
CA GLY A 197 -3.94 -11.91 0.25
C GLY A 197 -4.55 -11.45 -1.07
N LEU A 198 -3.96 -10.43 -1.73
CA LEU A 198 -4.43 -9.90 -3.02
C LEU A 198 -4.33 -10.95 -4.15
N ILE A 199 -3.23 -11.70 -4.22
CA ILE A 199 -3.07 -12.78 -5.21
C ILE A 199 -4.15 -13.83 -5.01
N TRP A 200 -4.37 -14.27 -3.77
CA TRP A 200 -5.36 -15.30 -3.47
C TRP A 200 -6.80 -14.84 -3.72
N ILE A 201 -7.11 -13.57 -3.42
CA ILE A 201 -8.38 -12.94 -3.77
C ILE A 201 -8.55 -12.94 -5.30
N GLY A 202 -7.53 -12.48 -6.03
CA GLY A 202 -7.57 -12.47 -7.48
C GLY A 202 -7.83 -13.86 -8.08
N LEU A 203 -7.13 -14.89 -7.59
CA LEU A 203 -7.38 -16.28 -8.01
C LEU A 203 -8.80 -16.75 -7.68
N GLY A 204 -9.32 -16.39 -6.51
CA GLY A 204 -10.69 -16.74 -6.09
C GLY A 204 -11.81 -16.01 -6.85
N MET A 205 -11.47 -14.94 -7.59
CA MET A 205 -12.40 -14.19 -8.46
C MET A 205 -12.45 -14.72 -9.90
N LEU A 206 -11.49 -15.55 -10.29
CA LEU A 206 -11.48 -16.18 -11.63
C LEU A 206 -12.49 -17.33 -11.70
N PRO A 207 -13.10 -17.58 -12.89
CA PRO A 207 -14.06 -18.64 -13.09
C PRO A 207 -13.45 -20.03 -12.97
#